data_c27e7613f257af289b7f00427ac9624a
#
_entry.id   c27e7613f257af289b7f00427ac9624a
#
_cell.length_a   1.000
_cell.length_b   1.000
_cell.length_c   1.000
_cell.angle_alpha   90.00
_cell.angle_beta   90.00
_cell.angle_gamma   90.00
#
_symmetry.space_group_name_H-M   'P 1'
#
loop_
_entity.id
_entity.type
_entity.pdbx_description
1 polymer ?
#
loop_
_entity_poly.entity_id
_entity_poly.type
_entity_poly.pdbx_seq_one_letter_code
_entity_poly.pdbx_strand_id
1 'polypeptide(L)'
;MNKQEKILSRRELLKQAAGASIGLIAAPMLNFGRCRIFANPPKEYSTRAIDLVRQSTVIDMLSPFTLDSVKQAKWMTDPESFTAADLQPFKDSGISVIHPAPGMGVTNAYERAVEFFALWNGFIANHDEHFMRIDSAADLDRVKKSGKLGVLLGLQNSAQFRRPEDVIFFRGLGQRVSQLTYNSRNLIGNGATERRDEGISDFGVSIIEQMNKSGMAIDVSHCGDRTTLDAFEISKKPVLITHSNCRALVPGHPRLKTDEAIKRVGAIGSVMGITGVRMFVKADEPTTIEHVLDHFDYVRRLIGAEHLGIGSDIDLYGYDAMPPEQNKQLRSGYKDSYGIREKIDIEGLNHPKRMYDLTEGLIRRKYSDADIKGILGGNFARVLKQIWSV
;
A
#
# COMPACT_ATOMS: atom_id res chain seq x y z
N MET A 1 -15.26 62.69 -32.17
CA MET A 1 -15.66 62.79 -30.76
C MET A 1 -14.61 62.00 -29.95
N ASN A 2 -13.66 62.73 -29.34
CA ASN A 2 -12.57 62.20 -28.56
C ASN A 2 -13.08 61.72 -27.19
N LYS A 3 -12.97 60.43 -26.87
CA LYS A 3 -13.07 59.97 -25.48
C LYS A 3 -11.70 60.18 -24.83
N GLN A 4 -11.60 61.20 -23.97
CA GLN A 4 -10.49 61.37 -23.04
C GLN A 4 -10.53 60.23 -22.01
N GLU A 5 -9.50 59.37 -21.99
CA GLU A 5 -9.20 58.43 -20.91
C GLU A 5 -8.88 59.25 -19.64
N LYS A 6 -9.67 59.10 -18.64
CA LYS A 6 -9.50 59.72 -17.33
C LYS A 6 -8.43 58.95 -16.56
N ILE A 7 -7.23 59.48 -16.50
CA ILE A 7 -6.14 58.92 -15.70
C ILE A 7 -6.50 59.12 -14.22
N LEU A 8 -6.78 58.03 -13.51
CA LEU A 8 -7.06 58.05 -12.10
C LEU A 8 -5.80 58.42 -11.29
N SER A 9 -5.96 59.30 -10.30
CA SER A 9 -4.86 59.65 -9.39
C SER A 9 -4.48 58.49 -8.49
N ARG A 10 -3.21 58.42 -8.04
CA ARG A 10 -2.70 57.41 -7.10
C ARG A 10 -3.58 57.22 -5.86
N ARG A 11 -4.24 58.28 -5.39
CA ARG A 11 -5.13 58.28 -4.22
C ARG A 11 -6.48 57.64 -4.53
N GLU A 12 -6.97 57.75 -5.75
CA GLU A 12 -8.21 57.07 -6.21
C GLU A 12 -7.99 55.62 -6.45
N LEU A 13 -6.81 55.24 -6.98
CA LEU A 13 -6.41 53.83 -7.16
C LEU A 13 -6.27 53.10 -5.81
N LEU A 14 -5.70 53.79 -4.80
CA LEU A 14 -5.56 53.20 -3.44
C LEU A 14 -6.91 53.09 -2.73
N LYS A 15 -7.85 53.97 -2.96
CA LYS A 15 -9.21 53.87 -2.41
C LYS A 15 -9.98 52.72 -3.04
N GLN A 16 -9.82 52.46 -4.33
CA GLN A 16 -10.43 51.34 -5.01
C GLN A 16 -9.78 50.01 -4.59
N ALA A 17 -8.49 49.97 -4.37
CA ALA A 17 -7.75 48.80 -3.86
C ALA A 17 -8.15 48.48 -2.39
N ALA A 18 -8.31 49.48 -1.54
CA ALA A 18 -8.76 49.31 -0.16
C ALA A 18 -10.22 48.80 -0.06
N GLY A 19 -11.12 49.24 -0.94
CA GLY A 19 -12.49 48.71 -1.04
C GLY A 19 -12.54 47.26 -1.51
N ALA A 20 -11.67 46.86 -2.44
CA ALA A 20 -11.54 45.48 -2.89
C ALA A 20 -10.96 44.55 -1.82
N SER A 21 -10.05 45.05 -0.97
CA SER A 21 -9.43 44.28 0.12
C SER A 21 -10.42 43.96 1.26
N ILE A 22 -11.33 44.84 1.56
CA ILE A 22 -12.35 44.63 2.59
C ILE A 22 -13.45 43.67 2.12
N GLY A 23 -13.76 43.62 0.83
CA GLY A 23 -14.68 42.67 0.22
C GLY A 23 -14.15 41.23 0.23
N LEU A 24 -12.82 41.06 0.16
CA LEU A 24 -12.15 39.75 0.19
C LEU A 24 -12.10 39.13 1.60
N ILE A 25 -12.13 39.95 2.65
CA ILE A 25 -12.07 39.46 4.05
C ILE A 25 -13.48 39.08 4.57
N ALA A 26 -14.56 39.61 3.98
CA ALA A 26 -15.93 39.40 4.42
C ALA A 26 -16.76 38.43 3.58
N ALA A 27 -16.24 37.92 2.47
CA ALA A 27 -16.96 36.99 1.62
C ALA A 27 -16.71 35.54 2.08
N PRO A 28 -17.71 34.82 2.63
CA PRO A 28 -17.60 33.38 2.80
C PRO A 28 -17.55 32.74 1.40
N MET A 29 -16.47 32.08 1.09
CA MET A 29 -16.20 31.22 -0.05
C MET A 29 -17.31 31.15 -1.11
N LEU A 30 -17.30 32.07 -2.07
CA LEU A 30 -18.11 31.92 -3.27
C LEU A 30 -17.38 31.01 -4.25
N ASN A 31 -17.87 29.80 -4.39
CA ASN A 31 -17.38 28.82 -5.36
C ASN A 31 -18.00 29.17 -6.73
N PHE A 32 -17.31 29.95 -7.54
CA PHE A 32 -17.73 30.27 -8.90
C PHE A 32 -17.15 29.24 -9.87
N GLY A 33 -17.93 28.21 -10.19
CA GLY A 33 -17.62 27.27 -11.24
C GLY A 33 -16.38 26.41 -10.99
N ARG A 34 -15.71 25.96 -12.06
CA ARG A 34 -14.57 25.05 -12.02
C ARG A 34 -13.23 25.66 -11.55
N CYS A 35 -13.19 26.93 -11.22
CA CYS A 35 -11.98 27.61 -10.73
C CYS A 35 -12.04 27.75 -9.21
N ARG A 36 -11.19 27.03 -8.49
CA ARG A 36 -10.95 27.29 -7.05
C ARG A 36 -10.11 28.55 -6.94
N ILE A 37 -10.71 29.66 -6.50
CA ILE A 37 -10.02 30.94 -6.29
C ILE A 37 -9.11 30.91 -5.07
N PHE A 38 -9.37 30.01 -4.12
CA PHE A 38 -8.56 29.79 -2.92
C PHE A 38 -8.14 28.34 -2.85
N ALA A 39 -6.84 28.08 -2.74
CA ALA A 39 -6.34 26.78 -2.34
C ALA A 39 -6.89 26.47 -0.94
N ASN A 40 -7.39 25.26 -0.70
CA ASN A 40 -7.67 24.82 0.64
C ASN A 40 -6.37 25.02 1.47
N PRO A 41 -6.44 25.55 2.69
CA PRO A 41 -5.26 25.61 3.54
C PRO A 41 -4.67 24.20 3.65
N PRO A 42 -3.34 24.08 3.71
CA PRO A 42 -2.72 22.77 3.89
C PRO A 42 -3.31 22.14 5.16
N LYS A 43 -3.67 20.85 5.08
CA LYS A 43 -4.21 20.12 6.22
C LYS A 43 -3.17 20.12 7.35
N GLU A 44 -3.53 20.66 8.49
CA GLU A 44 -2.69 20.62 9.69
C GLU A 44 -2.93 19.30 10.41
N TYR A 45 -1.83 18.65 10.81
CA TYR A 45 -1.84 17.44 11.63
C TYR A 45 -1.45 17.77 13.06
N SER A 46 -1.99 17.03 14.03
CA SER A 46 -1.63 17.21 15.43
C SER A 46 -0.13 16.89 15.64
N THR A 47 0.50 17.59 16.57
CA THR A 47 1.90 17.30 16.97
C THR A 47 2.06 15.83 17.33
N ARG A 48 1.05 15.22 17.99
CA ARG A 48 1.07 13.80 18.35
C ARG A 48 1.13 12.90 17.12
N ALA A 49 0.31 13.16 16.09
CA ALA A 49 0.36 12.37 14.85
C ALA A 49 1.71 12.51 14.12
N ILE A 50 2.22 13.74 14.02
CA ILE A 50 3.52 14.02 13.42
C ILE A 50 4.63 13.26 14.17
N ASP A 51 4.63 13.32 15.49
CA ASP A 51 5.66 12.67 16.32
C ASP A 51 5.58 11.14 16.23
N LEU A 52 4.38 10.55 16.21
CA LEU A 52 4.19 9.11 16.07
C LEU A 52 4.72 8.61 14.72
N VAL A 53 4.38 9.26 13.61
CA VAL A 53 4.90 8.90 12.27
C VAL A 53 6.42 9.09 12.23
N ARG A 54 6.93 10.22 12.74
CA ARG A 54 8.36 10.51 12.76
C ARG A 54 9.17 9.50 13.58
N GLN A 55 8.64 9.02 14.69
CA GLN A 55 9.32 8.05 15.59
C GLN A 55 9.21 6.61 15.09
N SER A 56 8.23 6.29 14.23
CA SER A 56 8.00 4.93 13.73
C SER A 56 8.85 4.63 12.49
N THR A 57 9.27 3.37 12.33
CA THR A 57 9.65 2.82 11.03
C THR A 57 8.36 2.45 10.32
N VAL A 58 7.85 3.37 9.48
CA VAL A 58 6.57 3.18 8.79
C VAL A 58 6.76 2.20 7.63
N ILE A 59 6.06 1.07 7.68
CA ILE A 59 6.14 0.00 6.67
C ILE A 59 4.77 -0.13 6.02
N ASP A 60 4.70 0.10 4.72
CA ASP A 60 3.51 -0.18 3.91
C ASP A 60 3.72 -1.50 3.15
N MET A 61 3.04 -2.56 3.60
CA MET A 61 3.27 -3.94 3.13
C MET A 61 2.59 -4.27 1.80
N LEU A 62 2.01 -3.29 1.14
CA LEU A 62 1.78 -3.25 -0.29
C LEU A 62 1.65 -1.79 -0.72
N SER A 63 2.70 -1.28 -1.31
CA SER A 63 2.76 0.07 -1.85
C SER A 63 3.50 0.04 -3.18
N PRO A 64 2.78 0.04 -4.31
CA PRO A 64 3.39 0.25 -5.62
C PRO A 64 4.24 1.53 -5.60
N PHE A 65 5.38 1.50 -6.29
CA PHE A 65 6.24 2.67 -6.39
C PHE A 65 5.56 3.82 -7.15
N THR A 66 4.90 3.45 -8.25
CA THR A 66 3.90 4.27 -8.94
C THR A 66 2.95 3.35 -9.70
N LEU A 67 1.71 3.75 -9.86
CA LEU A 67 0.71 3.08 -10.69
C LEU A 67 0.79 3.50 -12.17
N ASP A 68 1.58 4.52 -12.51
CA ASP A 68 1.91 4.86 -13.89
C ASP A 68 3.05 3.95 -14.40
N SER A 69 2.66 2.90 -15.13
CA SER A 69 3.59 1.89 -15.63
C SER A 69 4.60 2.44 -16.65
N VAL A 70 4.23 3.45 -17.41
CA VAL A 70 5.14 4.11 -18.37
C VAL A 70 6.20 4.92 -17.64
N LYS A 71 5.79 5.68 -16.64
CA LYS A 71 6.69 6.43 -15.76
C LYS A 71 7.63 5.49 -15.02
N GLN A 72 7.10 4.40 -14.46
CA GLN A 72 7.93 3.39 -13.77
C GLN A 72 8.94 2.76 -14.71
N ALA A 73 8.54 2.32 -15.90
CA ALA A 73 9.45 1.73 -16.88
C ALA A 73 10.58 2.70 -17.24
N LYS A 74 10.27 3.98 -17.42
CA LYS A 74 11.27 5.01 -17.69
C LYS A 74 12.27 5.13 -16.53
N TRP A 75 11.83 5.25 -15.30
CA TRP A 75 12.69 5.34 -14.13
C TRP A 75 13.62 4.12 -13.97
N MET A 76 13.11 2.91 -14.29
CA MET A 76 13.87 1.68 -14.15
C MET A 76 14.93 1.48 -15.26
N THR A 77 14.73 2.07 -16.43
CA THR A 77 15.62 1.89 -17.60
C THR A 77 16.52 3.09 -17.88
N ASP A 78 16.17 4.28 -17.39
CA ASP A 78 16.92 5.53 -17.51
C ASP A 78 17.06 6.17 -16.13
N PRO A 79 18.15 5.88 -15.39
CA PRO A 79 18.33 6.36 -14.02
C PRO A 79 18.21 7.87 -13.87
N GLU A 80 18.71 8.67 -14.83
CA GLU A 80 18.67 10.13 -14.80
C GLU A 80 17.23 10.68 -14.89
N SER A 81 16.27 9.85 -15.28
CA SER A 81 14.86 10.26 -15.39
C SER A 81 14.15 10.33 -14.04
N PHE A 82 14.69 9.70 -12.97
CA PHE A 82 14.19 9.83 -11.60
C PHE A 82 14.87 11.00 -10.91
N THR A 83 14.11 12.04 -10.60
CA THR A 83 14.62 13.33 -10.12
C THR A 83 14.34 13.56 -8.64
N ALA A 84 14.96 14.58 -8.06
CA ALA A 84 14.66 15.05 -6.71
C ALA A 84 13.18 15.41 -6.51
N ALA A 85 12.50 15.90 -7.56
CA ALA A 85 11.07 16.20 -7.53
C ALA A 85 10.21 14.91 -7.41
N ASP A 86 10.65 13.80 -8.00
CA ASP A 86 9.97 12.51 -7.87
C ASP A 86 10.20 11.88 -6.49
N LEU A 87 11.36 12.12 -5.89
CA LEU A 87 11.71 11.62 -4.56
C LEU A 87 11.02 12.38 -3.43
N GLN A 88 10.79 13.69 -3.58
CA GLN A 88 10.29 14.55 -2.49
C GLN A 88 8.98 14.08 -1.89
N PRO A 89 7.95 13.64 -2.67
CA PRO A 89 6.72 13.09 -2.10
C PRO A 89 6.92 11.87 -1.21
N PHE A 90 7.90 11.01 -1.50
CA PHE A 90 8.25 9.87 -0.63
C PHE A 90 8.86 10.35 0.68
N LYS A 91 9.74 11.35 0.64
CA LYS A 91 10.32 11.96 1.87
C LYS A 91 9.23 12.59 2.75
N ASP A 92 8.26 13.27 2.12
CA ASP A 92 7.17 13.95 2.82
C ASP A 92 6.11 12.99 3.37
N SER A 93 6.05 11.76 2.86
CA SER A 93 5.03 10.77 3.23
C SER A 93 5.18 10.22 4.64
N GLY A 94 6.40 10.26 5.20
CA GLY A 94 6.74 9.59 6.44
C GLY A 94 6.92 8.07 6.30
N ILE A 95 6.69 7.49 5.13
CA ILE A 95 6.91 6.06 4.85
C ILE A 95 8.42 5.78 4.86
N SER A 96 8.83 4.78 5.61
CA SER A 96 10.23 4.34 5.70
C SER A 96 10.52 3.15 4.78
N VAL A 97 9.52 2.29 4.54
CA VAL A 97 9.65 1.08 3.72
C VAL A 97 8.42 0.93 2.85
N ILE A 98 8.64 0.82 1.55
CA ILE A 98 7.63 0.40 0.57
C ILE A 98 7.83 -1.07 0.20
N HIS A 99 6.74 -1.74 -0.15
CA HIS A 99 6.76 -3.11 -0.65
C HIS A 99 6.16 -3.15 -2.07
N PRO A 100 6.96 -2.85 -3.11
CA PRO A 100 6.53 -3.02 -4.48
C PRO A 100 6.46 -4.52 -4.80
N ALA A 101 5.25 -5.01 -5.00
CA ALA A 101 4.98 -6.41 -5.35
C ALA A 101 3.92 -6.44 -6.46
N PRO A 102 4.31 -6.60 -7.72
CA PRO A 102 3.35 -6.68 -8.83
C PRO A 102 2.56 -7.97 -8.78
N GLY A 103 1.26 -7.89 -9.16
CA GLY A 103 0.44 -9.06 -9.46
C GLY A 103 0.85 -9.65 -10.81
N MET A 104 1.60 -10.74 -10.82
CA MET A 104 2.01 -11.40 -12.05
C MET A 104 1.00 -12.48 -12.44
N GLY A 105 0.64 -12.54 -13.74
CA GLY A 105 -0.06 -13.68 -14.31
C GLY A 105 0.84 -14.93 -14.36
N VAL A 106 0.27 -16.07 -14.77
CA VAL A 106 1.01 -17.35 -14.84
C VAL A 106 1.88 -17.47 -16.09
N THR A 107 1.59 -16.71 -17.16
CA THR A 107 2.33 -16.76 -18.43
C THR A 107 3.68 -16.08 -18.28
N ASN A 108 4.77 -16.80 -18.63
CA ASN A 108 6.16 -16.32 -18.53
C ASN A 108 6.49 -15.73 -17.14
N ALA A 109 5.90 -16.30 -16.08
CA ALA A 109 6.01 -15.76 -14.72
C ALA A 109 7.46 -15.75 -14.23
N TYR A 110 8.26 -16.76 -14.60
CA TYR A 110 9.67 -16.84 -14.19
C TYR A 110 10.52 -15.74 -14.82
N GLU A 111 10.44 -15.57 -16.13
CA GLU A 111 11.20 -14.57 -16.88
C GLU A 111 10.82 -13.14 -16.45
N ARG A 112 9.53 -12.88 -16.31
CA ARG A 112 9.02 -11.58 -15.83
C ARG A 112 9.44 -11.27 -14.39
N ALA A 113 9.53 -12.30 -13.54
CA ALA A 113 10.04 -12.13 -12.18
C ALA A 113 11.54 -11.82 -12.18
N VAL A 114 12.34 -12.51 -12.99
CA VAL A 114 13.77 -12.21 -13.15
C VAL A 114 13.97 -10.76 -13.62
N GLU A 115 13.24 -10.32 -14.64
CA GLU A 115 13.29 -8.96 -15.15
C GLU A 115 12.93 -7.94 -14.06
N PHE A 116 11.84 -8.16 -13.31
CA PHE A 116 11.42 -7.31 -12.22
C PHE A 116 12.52 -7.12 -11.17
N PHE A 117 13.14 -8.21 -10.70
CA PHE A 117 14.22 -8.12 -9.71
C PHE A 117 15.49 -7.49 -10.29
N ALA A 118 15.81 -7.75 -11.55
CA ALA A 118 16.97 -7.14 -12.22
C ALA A 118 16.79 -5.61 -12.31
N LEU A 119 15.62 -5.14 -12.76
CA LEU A 119 15.32 -3.71 -12.88
C LEU A 119 15.37 -3.01 -11.51
N TRP A 120 14.75 -3.59 -10.47
CA TRP A 120 14.80 -3.02 -9.13
C TRP A 120 16.20 -2.97 -8.54
N ASN A 121 17.00 -4.03 -8.73
CA ASN A 121 18.38 -4.05 -8.25
C ASN A 121 19.22 -2.97 -8.96
N GLY A 122 19.05 -2.81 -10.28
CA GLY A 122 19.68 -1.74 -11.03
C GLY A 122 19.26 -0.35 -10.57
N PHE A 123 17.95 -0.12 -10.39
CA PHE A 123 17.43 1.15 -9.90
C PHE A 123 17.99 1.51 -8.52
N ILE A 124 17.96 0.58 -7.57
CA ILE A 124 18.47 0.83 -6.21
C ILE A 124 19.98 1.10 -6.22
N ALA A 125 20.74 0.38 -7.07
CA ALA A 125 22.18 0.59 -7.19
C ALA A 125 22.54 1.96 -7.79
N ASN A 126 21.74 2.45 -8.74
CA ASN A 126 21.92 3.77 -9.36
C ASN A 126 21.46 4.93 -8.47
N HIS A 127 20.68 4.66 -7.41
CA HIS A 127 20.15 5.67 -6.48
C HIS A 127 20.42 5.28 -5.02
N ASP A 128 21.59 4.71 -4.76
CA ASP A 128 21.93 4.14 -3.46
C ASP A 128 21.99 5.19 -2.33
N GLU A 129 22.17 6.47 -2.66
CA GLU A 129 22.07 7.60 -1.71
C GLU A 129 20.64 7.82 -1.19
N HIS A 130 19.62 7.37 -1.92
CA HIS A 130 18.20 7.61 -1.60
C HIS A 130 17.42 6.35 -1.23
N PHE A 131 17.84 5.21 -1.75
CA PHE A 131 17.16 3.93 -1.57
C PHE A 131 18.08 2.87 -0.93
N MET A 132 17.47 1.95 -0.23
CA MET A 132 18.17 0.74 0.22
C MET A 132 17.24 -0.48 0.11
N ARG A 133 17.77 -1.60 -0.33
CA ARG A 133 17.03 -2.85 -0.30
C ARG A 133 16.91 -3.37 1.13
N ILE A 134 15.73 -3.90 1.47
CA ILE A 134 15.46 -4.51 2.76
C ILE A 134 15.56 -6.02 2.61
N ASP A 135 16.67 -6.58 3.06
CA ASP A 135 17.01 -8.00 2.92
C ASP A 135 17.05 -8.78 4.23
N SER A 136 17.13 -8.06 5.35
CA SER A 136 17.37 -8.65 6.67
C SER A 136 16.71 -7.86 7.80
N ALA A 137 16.67 -8.46 8.98
CA ALA A 137 16.25 -7.79 10.21
C ALA A 137 17.08 -6.52 10.51
N ALA A 138 18.41 -6.58 10.24
CA ALA A 138 19.31 -5.44 10.45
C ALA A 138 18.97 -4.27 9.52
N ASP A 139 18.47 -4.52 8.31
CA ASP A 139 18.05 -3.46 7.39
C ASP A 139 16.81 -2.74 7.90
N LEU A 140 15.83 -3.45 8.48
CA LEU A 140 14.67 -2.84 9.14
C LEU A 140 15.07 -1.95 10.33
N ASP A 141 16.13 -2.32 11.06
CA ASP A 141 16.60 -1.55 12.22
C ASP A 141 17.36 -0.28 11.81
N ARG A 142 18.02 -0.31 10.64
CA ARG A 142 18.86 0.82 10.18
C ARG A 142 18.14 1.75 9.19
N VAL A 143 17.10 1.30 8.47
CA VAL A 143 16.47 2.08 7.40
C VAL A 143 16.01 3.46 7.88
N LYS A 144 15.34 3.53 9.02
CA LYS A 144 14.88 4.80 9.59
C LYS A 144 16.02 5.77 9.90
N LYS A 145 17.13 5.25 10.40
CA LYS A 145 18.32 6.05 10.77
C LYS A 145 19.12 6.47 9.53
N SER A 146 19.04 5.73 8.45
CA SER A 146 19.78 6.03 7.21
C SER A 146 19.23 7.23 6.44
N GLY A 147 17.96 7.62 6.67
CA GLY A 147 17.27 8.64 5.89
C GLY A 147 16.91 8.19 4.46
N LYS A 148 17.16 6.92 4.10
CA LYS A 148 16.82 6.33 2.80
C LYS A 148 15.43 5.72 2.84
N LEU A 149 14.80 5.59 1.66
CA LEU A 149 13.58 4.79 1.50
C LEU A 149 13.96 3.32 1.35
N GLY A 150 13.43 2.49 2.24
CA GLY A 150 13.58 1.04 2.17
C GLY A 150 12.69 0.44 1.08
N VAL A 151 13.24 -0.49 0.31
CA VAL A 151 12.51 -1.24 -0.72
C VAL A 151 12.52 -2.71 -0.35
N LEU A 152 11.37 -3.22 0.09
CA LEU A 152 11.16 -4.64 0.40
C LEU A 152 10.57 -5.32 -0.85
N LEU A 153 11.39 -6.08 -1.57
CA LEU A 153 10.98 -6.69 -2.83
C LEU A 153 10.14 -7.94 -2.62
N GLY A 154 9.03 -8.06 -3.35
CA GLY A 154 8.16 -9.23 -3.34
C GLY A 154 7.34 -9.39 -4.60
N LEU A 155 6.51 -10.44 -4.61
CA LEU A 155 5.56 -10.71 -5.71
C LEU A 155 4.21 -11.12 -5.14
N GLN A 156 3.13 -10.65 -5.77
CA GLN A 156 1.75 -11.04 -5.41
C GLN A 156 1.30 -12.33 -6.13
N ASN A 157 2.22 -13.13 -6.62
CA ASN A 157 1.96 -14.48 -7.15
C ASN A 157 3.23 -15.30 -7.04
N SER A 158 3.13 -16.57 -6.72
CA SER A 158 4.27 -17.51 -6.67
C SER A 158 4.35 -18.40 -7.93
N ALA A 159 3.71 -17.99 -9.02
CA ALA A 159 3.74 -18.73 -10.30
C ALA A 159 5.13 -18.80 -10.95
N GLN A 160 6.09 -17.98 -10.52
CA GLN A 160 7.48 -18.03 -10.96
C GLN A 160 8.23 -19.27 -10.43
N PHE A 161 7.75 -19.92 -9.37
CA PHE A 161 8.39 -21.14 -8.86
C PHE A 161 7.95 -22.34 -9.69
N ARG A 162 8.89 -22.93 -10.43
CA ARG A 162 8.72 -24.13 -11.27
C ARG A 162 9.13 -25.38 -10.52
N ARG A 163 9.94 -25.21 -9.47
CA ARG A 163 10.45 -26.23 -8.54
C ARG A 163 10.85 -25.57 -7.21
N PRO A 164 10.99 -26.32 -6.11
CA PRO A 164 11.31 -25.74 -4.80
C PRO A 164 12.62 -24.94 -4.77
N GLU A 165 13.64 -25.33 -5.55
CA GLU A 165 14.93 -24.65 -5.61
C GLU A 165 14.84 -23.24 -6.15
N ASP A 166 13.82 -22.92 -6.96
CA ASP A 166 13.58 -21.58 -7.47
C ASP A 166 13.34 -20.57 -6.33
N VAL A 167 12.83 -21.01 -5.17
CA VAL A 167 12.66 -20.16 -3.98
C VAL A 167 14.01 -19.60 -3.52
N ILE A 168 15.05 -20.42 -3.49
CA ILE A 168 16.42 -20.00 -3.11
C ILE A 168 16.96 -19.03 -4.16
N PHE A 169 16.77 -19.34 -5.44
CA PHE A 169 17.22 -18.49 -6.54
C PHE A 169 16.61 -17.08 -6.45
N PHE A 170 15.28 -16.97 -6.33
CA PHE A 170 14.61 -15.67 -6.22
C PHE A 170 14.93 -14.93 -4.91
N ARG A 171 15.12 -15.67 -3.81
CA ARG A 171 15.63 -15.08 -2.57
C ARG A 171 17.01 -14.45 -2.78
N GLY A 172 17.89 -15.10 -3.55
CA GLY A 172 19.19 -14.57 -3.96
C GLY A 172 19.08 -13.27 -4.77
N LEU A 173 18.04 -13.14 -5.61
CA LEU A 173 17.74 -11.90 -6.34
C LEU A 173 17.14 -10.79 -5.48
N GLY A 174 16.83 -11.05 -4.21
CA GLY A 174 16.29 -10.06 -3.29
C GLY A 174 14.82 -10.23 -2.93
N GLN A 175 14.13 -11.27 -3.44
CA GLN A 175 12.75 -11.53 -3.03
C GLN A 175 12.69 -11.88 -1.53
N ARG A 176 11.81 -11.22 -0.79
CA ARG A 176 11.63 -11.45 0.66
C ARG A 176 10.21 -11.85 1.04
N VAL A 177 9.24 -11.50 0.19
CA VAL A 177 7.83 -11.85 0.36
C VAL A 177 7.32 -12.48 -0.94
N SER A 178 6.56 -13.56 -0.85
CA SER A 178 5.88 -14.16 -2.00
C SER A 178 4.45 -14.54 -1.61
N GLN A 179 3.49 -13.96 -2.32
CA GLN A 179 2.10 -14.34 -2.18
C GLN A 179 1.83 -15.61 -2.98
N LEU A 180 1.15 -16.58 -2.37
CA LEU A 180 1.00 -17.91 -2.96
C LEU A 180 0.24 -17.89 -4.29
N THR A 181 -0.88 -17.15 -4.37
CA THR A 181 -1.72 -17.06 -5.58
C THR A 181 -2.22 -15.63 -5.79
N TYR A 182 -2.53 -15.23 -7.02
CA TYR A 182 -3.15 -13.93 -7.34
C TYR A 182 -4.50 -14.12 -8.01
N ASN A 183 -5.59 -14.01 -7.23
CA ASN A 183 -6.99 -14.12 -7.66
C ASN A 183 -7.38 -15.45 -8.34
N SER A 184 -6.53 -15.99 -9.20
CA SER A 184 -6.75 -17.21 -9.97
C SER A 184 -5.85 -18.35 -9.49
N ARG A 185 -6.15 -19.56 -9.93
CA ARG A 185 -5.34 -20.76 -9.67
C ARG A 185 -3.96 -20.66 -10.32
N ASN A 186 -2.95 -21.16 -9.62
CA ASN A 186 -1.64 -21.51 -10.15
C ASN A 186 -1.27 -22.95 -9.71
N LEU A 187 -0.01 -23.35 -9.85
CA LEU A 187 0.45 -24.71 -9.44
C LEU A 187 0.41 -24.92 -7.91
N ILE A 188 0.41 -23.86 -7.11
CA ILE A 188 0.49 -23.93 -5.65
C ILE A 188 -0.90 -24.10 -5.04
N GLY A 189 -1.90 -23.36 -5.54
CA GLY A 189 -3.23 -23.37 -4.96
C GLY A 189 -4.20 -22.47 -5.71
N ASN A 190 -5.26 -22.05 -5.03
CA ASN A 190 -6.37 -21.31 -5.61
C ASN A 190 -6.42 -19.87 -5.10
N GLY A 191 -6.70 -18.94 -6.02
CA GLY A 191 -6.93 -17.55 -5.70
C GLY A 191 -8.37 -17.27 -5.27
N ALA A 192 -8.58 -16.10 -4.69
CA ALA A 192 -9.85 -15.70 -4.09
C ALA A 192 -11.04 -15.63 -5.06
N THR A 193 -10.79 -15.50 -6.37
CA THR A 193 -11.86 -15.43 -7.38
C THR A 193 -12.05 -16.73 -8.17
N GLU A 194 -11.42 -17.83 -7.73
CA GLU A 194 -11.68 -19.14 -8.29
C GLU A 194 -13.07 -19.63 -7.91
N ARG A 195 -13.73 -20.33 -8.84
CA ARG A 195 -15.06 -20.90 -8.62
C ARG A 195 -15.05 -21.99 -7.54
N ARG A 196 -13.95 -22.73 -7.44
CA ARG A 196 -13.70 -23.75 -6.42
C ARG A 196 -12.30 -23.55 -5.86
N ASP A 197 -12.22 -23.52 -4.56
CA ASP A 197 -10.95 -23.48 -3.83
C ASP A 197 -10.71 -24.86 -3.21
N GLU A 198 -9.84 -25.62 -3.86
CA GLU A 198 -9.46 -26.99 -3.46
C GLU A 198 -8.26 -26.96 -2.47
N GLY A 199 -7.80 -25.77 -2.05
CA GLY A 199 -6.66 -25.64 -1.16
C GLY A 199 -5.31 -25.69 -1.84
N ILE A 200 -4.30 -26.08 -1.08
CA ILE A 200 -2.90 -26.13 -1.53
C ILE A 200 -2.59 -27.51 -2.12
N SER A 201 -1.92 -27.53 -3.27
CA SER A 201 -1.45 -28.75 -3.95
C SER A 201 -0.20 -29.33 -3.26
N ASP A 202 0.17 -30.59 -3.57
CA ASP A 202 1.41 -31.22 -3.10
C ASP A 202 2.65 -30.40 -3.52
N PHE A 203 2.61 -29.82 -4.71
CA PHE A 203 3.65 -28.88 -5.16
C PHE A 203 3.68 -27.64 -4.26
N GLY A 204 2.52 -27.09 -3.92
CA GLY A 204 2.39 -25.95 -3.03
C GLY A 204 2.95 -26.25 -1.62
N VAL A 205 2.72 -27.44 -1.08
CA VAL A 205 3.33 -27.88 0.18
C VAL A 205 4.86 -27.79 0.11
N SER A 206 5.46 -28.34 -0.95
CA SER A 206 6.92 -28.34 -1.13
C SER A 206 7.50 -26.91 -1.26
N ILE A 207 6.76 -25.99 -1.90
CA ILE A 207 7.13 -24.57 -1.99
C ILE A 207 7.07 -23.90 -0.62
N ILE A 208 5.99 -24.10 0.15
CA ILE A 208 5.84 -23.54 1.51
C ILE A 208 6.98 -24.03 2.42
N GLU A 209 7.30 -25.32 2.38
CA GLU A 209 8.42 -25.86 3.15
C GLU A 209 9.74 -25.19 2.78
N GLN A 210 9.99 -24.98 1.47
CA GLN A 210 11.21 -24.33 1.02
C GLN A 210 11.25 -22.84 1.38
N MET A 211 10.10 -22.14 1.34
CA MET A 211 9.99 -20.75 1.83
C MET A 211 10.31 -20.66 3.32
N ASN A 212 9.80 -21.60 4.13
CA ASN A 212 10.11 -21.67 5.56
C ASN A 212 11.61 -21.87 5.82
N LYS A 213 12.25 -22.81 5.09
CA LYS A 213 13.69 -23.10 5.21
C LYS A 213 14.55 -21.92 4.80
N SER A 214 14.14 -21.18 3.78
CA SER A 214 14.90 -20.04 3.26
C SER A 214 14.62 -18.71 3.95
N GLY A 215 13.58 -18.63 4.82
CA GLY A 215 13.14 -17.37 5.41
C GLY A 215 12.48 -16.42 4.40
N MET A 216 11.80 -16.95 3.38
CA MET A 216 10.93 -16.16 2.52
C MET A 216 9.54 -16.05 3.16
N ALA A 217 9.04 -14.83 3.37
CA ALA A 217 7.73 -14.62 3.96
C ALA A 217 6.60 -15.05 3.01
N ILE A 218 5.64 -15.78 3.55
CA ILE A 218 4.45 -16.24 2.85
C ILE A 218 3.34 -15.21 3.03
N ASP A 219 2.72 -14.76 1.93
CA ASP A 219 1.52 -13.93 1.95
C ASP A 219 0.33 -14.69 1.35
N VAL A 220 -0.84 -14.54 1.96
CA VAL A 220 -2.09 -15.16 1.48
C VAL A 220 -3.19 -14.15 1.15
N SER A 221 -2.84 -12.88 0.92
CA SER A 221 -3.80 -11.80 0.71
C SER A 221 -4.82 -12.08 -0.40
N HIS A 222 -4.40 -12.57 -1.58
CA HIS A 222 -5.29 -12.92 -2.70
C HIS A 222 -5.65 -14.40 -2.77
N CYS A 223 -5.27 -15.21 -1.79
CA CYS A 223 -5.63 -16.63 -1.76
C CYS A 223 -7.10 -16.83 -1.39
N GLY A 224 -7.70 -17.88 -1.91
CA GLY A 224 -9.02 -18.35 -1.51
C GLY A 224 -9.04 -18.80 -0.05
N ASP A 225 -10.20 -19.10 0.48
CA ASP A 225 -10.38 -19.39 1.90
C ASP A 225 -9.69 -20.69 2.32
N ARG A 226 -9.87 -21.76 1.53
CA ARG A 226 -9.24 -23.06 1.81
C ARG A 226 -7.73 -22.97 1.65
N THR A 227 -7.25 -22.38 0.56
CA THR A 227 -5.82 -22.15 0.33
C THR A 227 -5.19 -21.31 1.46
N THR A 228 -5.91 -20.30 1.98
CA THR A 228 -5.47 -19.50 3.13
C THR A 228 -5.33 -20.34 4.39
N LEU A 229 -6.33 -21.17 4.71
CA LEU A 229 -6.32 -22.02 5.93
C LEU A 229 -5.25 -23.10 5.84
N ASP A 230 -5.11 -23.76 4.70
CA ASP A 230 -4.06 -24.77 4.46
C ASP A 230 -2.66 -24.15 4.64
N ALA A 231 -2.44 -22.91 4.18
CA ALA A 231 -1.16 -22.23 4.38
C ALA A 231 -0.82 -22.03 5.85
N PHE A 232 -1.81 -21.69 6.68
CA PHE A 232 -1.63 -21.58 8.14
C PHE A 232 -1.34 -22.94 8.81
N GLU A 233 -1.89 -24.04 8.28
CA GLU A 233 -1.68 -25.40 8.82
C GLU A 233 -0.31 -25.96 8.44
N ILE A 234 0.12 -25.74 7.18
CA ILE A 234 1.35 -26.31 6.62
C ILE A 234 2.59 -25.52 7.08
N SER A 235 2.50 -24.19 7.13
CA SER A 235 3.66 -23.35 7.42
C SER A 235 4.15 -23.51 8.88
N LYS A 236 5.48 -23.61 9.02
CA LYS A 236 6.17 -23.61 10.33
C LYS A 236 6.61 -22.22 10.77
N LYS A 237 6.46 -21.23 9.92
CA LYS A 237 6.74 -19.81 10.18
C LYS A 237 5.44 -19.02 10.08
N PRO A 238 5.35 -17.82 10.67
CA PRO A 238 4.17 -16.97 10.52
C PRO A 238 3.83 -16.71 9.04
N VAL A 239 2.53 -16.83 8.71
CA VAL A 239 1.99 -16.52 7.39
C VAL A 239 1.33 -15.15 7.46
N LEU A 240 1.65 -14.26 6.54
CA LEU A 240 1.16 -12.89 6.50
C LEU A 240 -0.13 -12.78 5.71
N ILE A 241 -0.95 -11.80 6.09
CA ILE A 241 -1.93 -11.17 5.20
C ILE A 241 -1.41 -9.75 5.00
N THR A 242 -0.69 -9.49 3.90
CA THR A 242 -0.03 -8.19 3.71
C THR A 242 -1.01 -7.05 3.46
N HIS A 243 -2.14 -7.34 2.76
CA HIS A 243 -3.15 -6.35 2.38
C HIS A 243 -4.51 -7.02 2.14
N SER A 244 -5.41 -6.92 3.10
CA SER A 244 -6.80 -7.37 2.96
C SER A 244 -7.68 -6.69 4.01
N ASN A 245 -8.99 -6.97 3.98
CA ASN A 245 -9.97 -6.42 4.90
C ASN A 245 -10.89 -7.52 5.44
N CYS A 246 -11.77 -7.17 6.39
CA CYS A 246 -12.65 -8.11 7.07
C CYS A 246 -13.90 -8.38 6.23
N ARG A 247 -14.16 -9.64 5.86
CA ARG A 247 -15.35 -10.02 5.10
C ARG A 247 -16.64 -9.76 5.88
N ALA A 248 -16.59 -9.81 7.20
CA ALA A 248 -17.74 -9.49 8.04
C ALA A 248 -18.29 -8.07 7.84
N LEU A 249 -17.44 -7.11 7.42
CA LEU A 249 -17.85 -5.73 7.14
C LEU A 249 -18.26 -5.51 5.68
N VAL A 250 -17.88 -6.43 4.77
CA VAL A 250 -18.28 -6.43 3.35
C VAL A 250 -18.71 -7.86 2.98
N PRO A 251 -19.90 -8.29 3.39
CA PRO A 251 -20.34 -9.67 3.24
C PRO A 251 -20.30 -10.17 1.80
N GLY A 252 -19.86 -11.42 1.61
CA GLY A 252 -19.82 -12.07 0.30
C GLY A 252 -18.65 -11.69 -0.60
N HIS A 253 -17.83 -10.71 -0.24
CA HIS A 253 -16.69 -10.32 -1.07
C HIS A 253 -15.57 -11.37 -1.01
N PRO A 254 -15.23 -12.05 -2.14
CA PRO A 254 -14.34 -13.20 -2.12
C PRO A 254 -12.88 -12.84 -1.74
N ARG A 255 -12.45 -11.61 -2.00
CA ARG A 255 -11.09 -11.12 -1.74
C ARG A 255 -10.79 -10.91 -0.26
N LEU A 256 -11.83 -10.76 0.57
CA LEU A 256 -11.70 -10.40 1.98
C LEU A 256 -11.58 -11.62 2.86
N LYS A 257 -10.93 -11.47 4.01
CA LYS A 257 -10.65 -12.57 4.92
C LYS A 257 -11.81 -12.86 5.86
N THR A 258 -12.06 -14.14 6.06
CA THR A 258 -13.04 -14.63 7.04
C THR A 258 -12.51 -14.42 8.46
N ASP A 259 -13.42 -14.39 9.44
CA ASP A 259 -13.06 -14.31 10.86
C ASP A 259 -12.17 -15.50 11.28
N GLU A 260 -12.38 -16.67 10.67
CA GLU A 260 -11.53 -17.84 10.91
C GLU A 260 -10.08 -17.58 10.50
N ALA A 261 -9.87 -17.07 9.28
CA ALA A 261 -8.53 -16.71 8.80
C ALA A 261 -7.88 -15.62 9.67
N ILE A 262 -8.66 -14.60 10.08
CA ILE A 262 -8.17 -13.52 10.96
C ILE A 262 -7.78 -14.10 12.34
N LYS A 263 -8.58 -14.98 12.92
CA LYS A 263 -8.26 -15.64 14.19
C LYS A 263 -6.98 -16.48 14.09
N ARG A 264 -6.72 -17.14 12.94
CA ARG A 264 -5.46 -17.87 12.71
C ARG A 264 -4.25 -16.92 12.71
N VAL A 265 -4.38 -15.70 12.15
CA VAL A 265 -3.31 -14.66 12.24
C VAL A 265 -2.94 -14.39 13.70
N GLY A 266 -3.96 -14.20 14.58
CA GLY A 266 -3.72 -13.98 16.00
C GLY A 266 -3.08 -15.20 16.68
N ALA A 267 -3.60 -16.41 16.42
CA ALA A 267 -3.14 -17.64 17.04
C ALA A 267 -1.66 -17.97 16.77
N ILE A 268 -1.15 -17.60 15.58
CA ILE A 268 0.25 -17.84 15.19
C ILE A 268 1.16 -16.62 15.39
N GLY A 269 0.67 -15.56 16.03
CA GLY A 269 1.44 -14.34 16.28
C GLY A 269 1.78 -13.50 15.05
N SER A 270 1.04 -13.68 13.94
CA SER A 270 1.27 -12.99 12.67
C SER A 270 0.60 -11.61 12.59
N VAL A 271 0.53 -11.03 11.38
CA VAL A 271 0.01 -9.67 11.13
C VAL A 271 -0.87 -9.67 9.88
N MET A 272 -1.96 -8.90 9.96
CA MET A 272 -2.84 -8.53 8.85
C MET A 272 -2.73 -7.04 8.56
N GLY A 273 -2.31 -6.68 7.34
CA GLY A 273 -2.33 -5.32 6.81
C GLY A 273 -3.71 -4.97 6.27
N ILE A 274 -4.22 -3.81 6.68
CA ILE A 274 -5.49 -3.26 6.19
C ILE A 274 -5.23 -2.46 4.91
N THR A 275 -6.07 -2.68 3.89
CA THR A 275 -5.97 -2.00 2.59
C THR A 275 -7.00 -0.87 2.46
N GLY A 276 -6.65 0.14 1.65
CA GLY A 276 -7.47 1.31 1.36
C GLY A 276 -8.25 1.23 0.05
N VAL A 277 -8.30 0.07 -0.62
CA VAL A 277 -9.03 -0.10 -1.88
C VAL A 277 -10.54 -0.10 -1.61
N ARG A 278 -11.27 0.83 -2.22
CA ARG A 278 -12.67 1.19 -1.90
C ARG A 278 -13.63 0.02 -1.79
N MET A 279 -13.65 -0.90 -2.80
CA MET A 279 -14.56 -2.04 -2.81
C MET A 279 -14.27 -3.05 -1.68
N PHE A 280 -13.08 -3.03 -1.11
CA PHE A 280 -12.68 -3.90 0.01
C PHE A 280 -13.03 -3.30 1.37
N VAL A 281 -13.37 -2.00 1.39
CA VAL A 281 -13.66 -1.26 2.61
C VAL A 281 -15.16 -1.21 2.89
N LYS A 282 -15.97 -0.98 1.85
CA LYS A 282 -17.44 -0.95 1.97
C LYS A 282 -18.07 -1.26 0.62
N ALA A 283 -19.23 -1.94 0.63
CA ALA A 283 -19.95 -2.29 -0.58
C ALA A 283 -20.55 -1.06 -1.30
N ASP A 284 -21.02 -0.09 -0.54
CA ASP A 284 -21.79 1.06 -1.01
C ASP A 284 -21.16 2.41 -0.64
N GLU A 285 -21.67 3.50 -1.23
CA GLU A 285 -21.33 4.87 -0.83
C GLU A 285 -22.20 5.36 0.36
N PRO A 286 -21.71 6.28 1.15
CA PRO A 286 -20.36 6.85 1.11
C PRO A 286 -19.31 5.87 1.65
N THR A 287 -18.12 5.84 1.02
CA THR A 287 -16.94 5.11 1.51
C THR A 287 -15.85 6.12 1.86
N THR A 288 -15.42 6.14 3.12
CA THR A 288 -14.49 7.12 3.68
C THR A 288 -13.40 6.45 4.50
N ILE A 289 -12.39 7.20 4.92
CA ILE A 289 -11.32 6.73 5.80
C ILE A 289 -11.88 6.17 7.14
N GLU A 290 -13.03 6.66 7.61
CA GLU A 290 -13.65 6.11 8.83
C GLU A 290 -14.06 4.65 8.66
N HIS A 291 -14.52 4.24 7.47
CA HIS A 291 -14.82 2.84 7.19
C HIS A 291 -13.55 1.98 7.08
N VAL A 292 -12.41 2.56 6.68
CA VAL A 292 -11.11 1.87 6.78
C VAL A 292 -10.76 1.62 8.24
N LEU A 293 -10.95 2.62 9.10
CA LEU A 293 -10.71 2.51 10.54
C LEU A 293 -11.64 1.49 11.21
N ASP A 294 -12.86 1.26 10.68
CA ASP A 294 -13.75 0.20 11.16
C ASP A 294 -13.13 -1.20 10.99
N HIS A 295 -12.36 -1.43 9.92
CA HIS A 295 -11.61 -2.69 9.76
C HIS A 295 -10.49 -2.83 10.79
N PHE A 296 -9.77 -1.75 11.11
CA PHE A 296 -8.78 -1.77 12.21
C PHE A 296 -9.46 -2.10 13.53
N ASP A 297 -10.57 -1.45 13.86
CA ASP A 297 -11.32 -1.72 15.09
C ASP A 297 -11.86 -3.15 15.14
N TYR A 298 -12.30 -3.69 13.99
CA TYR A 298 -12.81 -5.05 13.92
C TYR A 298 -11.71 -6.08 14.24
N VAL A 299 -10.56 -5.99 13.58
CA VAL A 299 -9.43 -6.89 13.82
C VAL A 299 -8.89 -6.72 15.24
N ARG A 300 -8.76 -5.47 15.75
CA ARG A 300 -8.36 -5.19 17.13
C ARG A 300 -9.26 -5.91 18.16
N ARG A 301 -10.58 -5.87 17.95
CA ARG A 301 -11.52 -6.57 18.85
C ARG A 301 -11.40 -8.09 18.76
N LEU A 302 -11.07 -8.61 17.58
CA LEU A 302 -11.03 -10.05 17.33
C LEU A 302 -9.74 -10.71 17.80
N ILE A 303 -8.58 -10.05 17.60
CA ILE A 303 -7.27 -10.66 17.85
C ILE A 303 -6.21 -9.72 18.47
N GLY A 304 -6.51 -8.44 18.70
CA GLY A 304 -5.57 -7.48 19.28
C GLY A 304 -4.91 -6.57 18.24
N ALA A 305 -4.42 -5.42 18.71
CA ALA A 305 -3.77 -4.41 17.85
C ALA A 305 -2.36 -4.82 17.41
N GLU A 306 -1.71 -5.71 18.15
CA GLU A 306 -0.39 -6.27 17.85
C GLU A 306 -0.36 -7.15 16.60
N HIS A 307 -1.53 -7.47 16.05
CA HIS A 307 -1.72 -8.24 14.81
C HIS A 307 -2.14 -7.38 13.62
N LEU A 308 -2.16 -6.05 13.77
CA LEU A 308 -2.54 -5.10 12.75
C LEU A 308 -1.32 -4.44 12.09
N GLY A 309 -1.45 -4.15 10.80
CA GLY A 309 -0.49 -3.38 10.02
C GLY A 309 -1.15 -2.64 8.87
N ILE A 310 -0.35 -2.08 7.97
CA ILE A 310 -0.78 -1.33 6.79
C ILE A 310 -0.28 -2.05 5.55
N GLY A 311 -1.18 -2.31 4.62
CA GLY A 311 -0.89 -2.70 3.24
C GLY A 311 -1.82 -1.91 2.34
N SER A 312 -1.47 -0.66 2.04
CA SER A 312 -2.40 0.30 1.45
C SER A 312 -2.95 -0.12 0.11
N ASP A 313 -2.17 -0.87 -0.66
CA ASP A 313 -2.47 -1.33 -2.02
C ASP A 313 -2.65 -0.17 -3.01
N ILE A 314 -2.02 0.97 -2.71
CA ILE A 314 -2.02 2.18 -3.53
C ILE A 314 -0.61 2.80 -3.54
N ASP A 315 -0.26 3.50 -4.64
CA ASP A 315 0.92 4.36 -4.66
C ASP A 315 0.68 5.66 -3.85
N LEU A 316 1.54 6.67 -4.01
CA LEU A 316 1.38 7.93 -3.26
C LEU A 316 0.15 8.74 -3.68
N TYR A 317 -0.43 8.50 -4.86
CA TYR A 317 -1.49 9.33 -5.44
C TYR A 317 -2.80 8.57 -5.71
N GLY A 318 -2.75 7.24 -5.69
CA GLY A 318 -3.90 6.35 -5.86
C GLY A 318 -4.22 5.98 -7.30
N TYR A 319 -5.19 5.10 -7.44
CA TYR A 319 -5.64 4.55 -8.73
C TYR A 319 -6.37 5.56 -9.61
N ASP A 320 -7.10 6.50 -9.00
CA ASP A 320 -7.88 7.50 -9.76
C ASP A 320 -6.96 8.55 -10.40
N ALA A 321 -5.68 8.63 -9.99
CA ALA A 321 -4.64 9.45 -10.60
C ALA A 321 -3.87 8.74 -11.74
N MET A 322 -4.12 7.45 -11.98
CA MET A 322 -3.51 6.71 -13.10
C MET A 322 -3.87 7.34 -14.45
N PRO A 323 -2.99 7.23 -15.46
CA PRO A 323 -3.35 7.54 -16.83
C PRO A 323 -4.60 6.77 -17.27
N PRO A 324 -5.59 7.43 -17.93
CA PRO A 324 -6.91 6.82 -18.19
C PRO A 324 -6.86 5.47 -18.90
N GLU A 325 -5.96 5.32 -19.90
CA GLU A 325 -5.83 4.07 -20.65
C GLU A 325 -5.26 2.93 -19.77
N GLN A 326 -4.31 3.23 -18.89
CA GLN A 326 -3.77 2.24 -17.95
C GLN A 326 -4.83 1.84 -16.92
N ASN A 327 -5.64 2.79 -16.42
CA ASN A 327 -6.76 2.51 -15.52
C ASN A 327 -7.81 1.62 -16.18
N LYS A 328 -8.15 1.89 -17.45
CA LYS A 328 -9.06 1.05 -18.24
C LYS A 328 -8.51 -0.37 -18.42
N GLN A 329 -7.23 -0.50 -18.74
CA GLN A 329 -6.57 -1.80 -18.88
C GLN A 329 -6.58 -2.58 -17.56
N LEU A 330 -6.24 -1.92 -16.44
CA LEU A 330 -6.29 -2.51 -15.10
C LEU A 330 -7.68 -3.11 -14.84
N ARG A 331 -8.74 -2.34 -15.06
CA ARG A 331 -10.14 -2.74 -14.79
C ARG A 331 -10.56 -3.94 -15.64
N SER A 332 -10.12 -4.01 -16.90
CA SER A 332 -10.47 -5.12 -17.80
C SER A 332 -9.82 -6.46 -17.40
N GLY A 333 -8.81 -6.45 -16.55
CA GLY A 333 -8.12 -7.64 -16.06
C GLY A 333 -8.83 -8.37 -14.91
N TYR A 334 -9.90 -7.79 -14.33
CA TYR A 334 -10.58 -8.36 -13.18
C TYR A 334 -11.96 -8.93 -13.54
N LYS A 335 -12.34 -10.02 -12.85
CA LYS A 335 -13.69 -10.61 -12.94
C LYS A 335 -14.72 -9.72 -12.23
N ASP A 336 -15.99 -9.80 -12.61
CA ASP A 336 -17.09 -9.05 -11.98
C ASP A 336 -17.19 -9.28 -10.47
N SER A 337 -16.86 -10.51 -10.02
CA SER A 337 -16.83 -10.86 -8.59
C SER A 337 -15.83 -10.06 -7.76
N TYR A 338 -14.91 -9.34 -8.41
CA TYR A 338 -13.97 -8.44 -7.74
C TYR A 338 -14.63 -7.11 -7.34
N GLY A 339 -15.78 -6.77 -7.91
CA GLY A 339 -16.59 -5.62 -7.53
C GLY A 339 -15.93 -4.27 -7.76
N ILE A 340 -15.13 -4.11 -8.85
CA ILE A 340 -14.45 -2.86 -9.14
C ILE A 340 -15.47 -1.73 -9.31
N ARG A 341 -15.25 -0.65 -8.55
CA ARG A 341 -16.12 0.54 -8.54
C ARG A 341 -15.55 1.64 -9.43
N GLU A 342 -16.39 2.61 -9.83
CA GLU A 342 -15.96 3.75 -10.65
C GLU A 342 -14.81 4.51 -9.99
N LYS A 343 -14.95 4.85 -8.70
CA LYS A 343 -13.84 5.34 -7.87
C LYS A 343 -13.21 4.18 -7.11
N ILE A 344 -11.89 4.08 -7.17
CA ILE A 344 -11.13 3.05 -6.44
C ILE A 344 -10.55 3.62 -5.15
N ASP A 345 -10.17 4.89 -5.16
CA ASP A 345 -9.52 5.55 -4.04
C ASP A 345 -10.48 6.02 -2.96
N ILE A 346 -9.96 6.15 -1.75
CA ILE A 346 -10.62 6.74 -0.59
C ILE A 346 -9.93 8.06 -0.27
N GLU A 347 -10.72 9.15 -0.16
CA GLU A 347 -10.20 10.45 0.24
C GLU A 347 -9.54 10.37 1.62
N GLY A 348 -8.35 10.94 1.73
CA GLY A 348 -7.49 10.85 2.91
C GLY A 348 -6.46 9.70 2.86
N LEU A 349 -6.57 8.78 1.87
CA LEU A 349 -5.57 7.74 1.64
C LEU A 349 -4.84 7.86 0.29
N ASN A 350 -5.38 8.62 -0.64
CA ASN A 350 -4.89 8.79 -2.01
C ASN A 350 -3.98 10.03 -2.19
N HIS A 351 -3.13 10.28 -1.23
CA HIS A 351 -2.13 11.36 -1.29
C HIS A 351 -0.89 11.02 -0.44
N PRO A 352 0.25 11.68 -0.68
CA PRO A 352 1.51 11.31 -0.01
C PRO A 352 1.44 11.27 1.52
N LYS A 353 0.66 12.14 2.14
CA LYS A 353 0.58 12.23 3.62
C LYS A 353 -0.46 11.29 4.25
N ARG A 354 -0.92 10.25 3.55
CA ARG A 354 -1.95 9.30 4.05
C ARG A 354 -1.63 8.67 5.40
N MET A 355 -0.35 8.48 5.72
CA MET A 355 0.05 7.89 7.01
C MET A 355 -0.27 8.81 8.19
N TYR A 356 -0.26 10.12 7.97
CA TYR A 356 -0.69 11.09 8.99
C TYR A 356 -2.21 11.09 9.16
N ASP A 357 -2.98 10.99 8.07
CA ASP A 357 -4.45 10.88 8.14
C ASP A 357 -4.89 9.62 8.87
N LEU A 358 -4.27 8.49 8.57
CA LEU A 358 -4.52 7.24 9.27
C LEU A 358 -4.16 7.35 10.74
N THR A 359 -3.02 7.96 11.08
CA THR A 359 -2.57 8.16 12.46
C THR A 359 -3.54 9.04 13.23
N GLU A 360 -4.03 10.15 12.66
CA GLU A 360 -5.08 10.98 13.25
C GLU A 360 -6.36 10.18 13.50
N GLY A 361 -6.74 9.33 12.55
CA GLY A 361 -7.88 8.43 12.68
C GLY A 361 -7.73 7.48 13.87
N LEU A 362 -6.58 6.81 13.99
CA LEU A 362 -6.29 5.90 15.09
C LEU A 362 -6.26 6.62 16.45
N ILE A 363 -5.72 7.85 16.50
CA ILE A 363 -5.75 8.70 17.71
C ILE A 363 -7.20 8.99 18.13
N ARG A 364 -8.06 9.40 17.18
CA ARG A 364 -9.50 9.65 17.46
C ARG A 364 -10.22 8.38 17.95
N ARG A 365 -9.84 7.19 17.44
CA ARG A 365 -10.35 5.88 17.86
C ARG A 365 -9.72 5.37 19.16
N LYS A 366 -8.93 6.21 19.86
CA LYS A 366 -8.31 5.92 21.16
C LYS A 366 -7.38 4.70 21.16
N TYR A 367 -6.63 4.51 20.07
CA TYR A 367 -5.48 3.62 20.08
C TYR A 367 -4.37 4.22 20.95
N SER A 368 -3.66 3.38 21.68
CA SER A 368 -2.48 3.81 22.42
C SER A 368 -1.33 4.16 21.46
N ASP A 369 -0.36 4.96 21.92
CA ASP A 369 0.83 5.27 21.11
C ASP A 369 1.63 4.00 20.75
N ALA A 370 1.63 3.01 21.63
CA ALA A 370 2.24 1.71 21.38
C ALA A 370 1.52 0.95 20.26
N ASP A 371 0.17 0.88 20.30
CA ASP A 371 -0.62 0.27 19.24
C ASP A 371 -0.39 0.97 17.90
N ILE A 372 -0.42 2.31 17.88
CA ILE A 372 -0.21 3.10 16.65
C ILE A 372 1.18 2.83 16.06
N LYS A 373 2.24 2.85 16.88
CA LYS A 373 3.59 2.53 16.42
C LYS A 373 3.71 1.08 15.92
N GLY A 374 3.00 0.15 16.58
CA GLY A 374 2.85 -1.23 16.12
C GLY A 374 2.23 -1.30 14.73
N ILE A 375 1.07 -0.67 14.53
CA ILE A 375 0.31 -0.62 13.28
C ILE A 375 1.11 0.05 12.16
N LEU A 376 1.78 1.17 12.44
CA LEU A 376 2.58 1.90 11.46
C LEU A 376 3.73 1.07 10.88
N GLY A 377 4.18 0.01 11.56
CA GLY A 377 5.21 -0.88 11.00
C GLY A 377 5.87 -1.80 12.01
N GLY A 378 5.80 -1.48 13.32
CA GLY A 378 6.44 -2.29 14.36
C GLY A 378 6.00 -3.75 14.37
N ASN A 379 4.71 -4.00 14.13
CA ASN A 379 4.15 -5.34 14.08
C ASN A 379 4.68 -6.15 12.88
N PHE A 380 4.70 -5.56 11.67
CA PHE A 380 5.30 -6.20 10.51
C PHE A 380 6.80 -6.42 10.70
N ALA A 381 7.53 -5.42 11.22
CA ALA A 381 8.96 -5.55 11.49
C ALA A 381 9.25 -6.73 12.44
N ARG A 382 8.44 -6.88 13.50
CA ARG A 382 8.55 -8.00 14.46
C ARG A 382 8.40 -9.36 13.75
N VAL A 383 7.35 -9.51 12.94
CA VAL A 383 7.05 -10.80 12.28
C VAL A 383 8.04 -11.11 11.16
N LEU A 384 8.42 -10.11 10.37
CA LEU A 384 9.45 -10.29 9.33
C LEU A 384 10.79 -10.73 9.93
N LYS A 385 11.22 -10.13 11.06
CA LYS A 385 12.43 -10.56 11.78
C LYS A 385 12.35 -12.01 12.23
N GLN A 386 11.18 -12.43 12.73
CA GLN A 386 10.95 -13.83 13.14
C GLN A 386 11.00 -14.79 11.94
N ILE A 387 10.44 -14.42 10.79
CA ILE A 387 10.46 -15.23 9.58
C ILE A 387 11.90 -15.34 9.04
N TRP A 388 12.65 -14.25 9.04
CA TRP A 388 14.01 -14.19 8.46
C TRP A 388 15.10 -14.74 9.39
N SER A 389 14.79 -15.04 10.67
CA SER A 389 15.70 -15.75 11.56
C SER A 389 15.79 -17.23 11.14
N VAL A 390 16.70 -17.54 10.23
CA VAL A 390 17.03 -18.89 9.70
C VAL A 390 18.48 -19.18 9.95
#